data_5b9a7dc5a3c5a98b72ff418b73a2fb18
#
_entry.id   5b9a7dc5a3c5a98b72ff418b73a2fb18
#
_cell.length_a   1.000
_cell.length_b   1.000
_cell.length_c   1.000
_cell.angle_alpha   90.00
_cell.angle_beta   90.00
_cell.angle_gamma   90.00
#
_symmetry.space_group_name_H-M   'P 1'
#
loop_
_entity.id
_entity.type
_entity.pdbx_description
1 polymer ?
#
loop_
_entity_poly.entity_id
_entity_poly.type
_entity_poly.pdbx_seq_one_letter_code
_entity_poly.pdbx_strand_id
1 'polypeptide(L)'
;MTGKSTGLFASVMAFAVYMLTLCPTVYVEGSGELIGAVLGLGTPHPTGYPLFCLSGRLISVILPFDRPAYEINIASAFFAAAACGGLAWLLRERGVQAWVALTSALLFAFSRTFWSQAVVAEVYGQALLLVVLVIAMALRASERQYPRDVLLLGWLMGLGLTAHLMQVLIWPGVVVLLVWRCSGFIRQVRLVVLAILAVVGGYSLVAYLPLRNGLGDGFHWDPIPDALSLWQHLSGALYRSSFFSLPLEGMLLNAQRWFVQVMGEFHLLLVPLLFWGGYVAWRRDRDLFVLTGGAIACNLLAALNYHRDPNGLPVFYLLSLICLAIWLGVGFDDLVRKLGRFGRPAFLVPLCAMAVGLVLADHYTESDRSENWIAERYGRDLLADLPADAVLIVEGDDAAFVLDYLQRIEKVRPDVSLYNRVGRGMDLLDWDEHDLPPREQGRLRKRREGELARSGRPLFYLVPRRAPLDGWEFTPKGLLYRLQPVSTNPATGQVQIEMANAMVEGLFRDAWVRKIQSNYWFMAGENLMRAGDATGAIAAYQQAASVAYDSRTTRFNVALKFYKNNKLEDAMLHAQAAAEIDPWKADPYQLMAHIRRKQGRNGEARELLKKAGELR
;
A
#
# COMPACT_ATOMS: atom_id res chain seq x y z
N MET A 1 15.40 6.90 -32.93
CA MET A 1 15.64 7.39 -31.55
C MET A 1 16.70 6.52 -30.88
N THR A 2 17.66 7.11 -30.18
CA THR A 2 18.63 6.41 -29.33
C THR A 2 17.94 5.82 -28.09
N GLY A 3 18.61 4.96 -27.35
CA GLY A 3 18.06 4.45 -26.08
C GLY A 3 17.72 5.59 -25.10
N LYS A 4 18.63 6.55 -24.94
CA LYS A 4 18.42 7.72 -24.07
C LYS A 4 17.22 8.57 -24.49
N SER A 5 17.07 8.86 -25.78
CA SER A 5 15.94 9.67 -26.27
C SER A 5 14.60 8.95 -26.15
N THR A 6 14.57 7.63 -26.34
CA THR A 6 13.36 6.82 -26.13
C THR A 6 12.96 6.78 -24.66
N GLY A 7 13.93 6.59 -23.75
CA GLY A 7 13.71 6.61 -22.32
C GLY A 7 13.18 7.97 -21.84
N LEU A 8 13.84 9.07 -22.24
CA LEU A 8 13.40 10.41 -21.87
C LEU A 8 11.98 10.70 -22.38
N PHE A 9 11.66 10.31 -23.61
CA PHE A 9 10.31 10.52 -24.15
C PHE A 9 9.25 9.72 -23.38
N ALA A 10 9.54 8.45 -23.01
CA ALA A 10 8.65 7.65 -22.17
C ALA A 10 8.44 8.29 -20.79
N SER A 11 9.53 8.78 -20.14
CA SER A 11 9.43 9.49 -18.86
C SER A 11 8.55 10.74 -18.96
N VAL A 12 8.75 11.58 -19.99
CA VAL A 12 8.00 12.83 -20.16
C VAL A 12 6.51 12.54 -20.40
N MET A 13 6.18 11.55 -21.23
CA MET A 13 4.79 11.15 -21.48
C MET A 13 4.10 10.62 -20.21
N ALA A 14 4.77 9.70 -19.49
CA ALA A 14 4.24 9.16 -18.24
C ALA A 14 4.07 10.25 -17.18
N PHE A 15 5.09 11.11 -17.00
CA PHE A 15 5.04 12.22 -16.05
C PHE A 15 3.91 13.20 -16.34
N ALA A 16 3.71 13.56 -17.61
CA ALA A 16 2.63 14.46 -18.01
C ALA A 16 1.25 13.91 -17.61
N VAL A 17 1.00 12.62 -17.83
CA VAL A 17 -0.26 11.99 -17.45
C VAL A 17 -0.39 11.89 -15.93
N TYR A 18 0.71 11.54 -15.22
CA TYR A 18 0.69 11.49 -13.75
C TYR A 18 0.42 12.87 -13.14
N MET A 19 0.96 13.94 -13.70
CA MET A 19 0.67 15.31 -13.23
C MET A 19 -0.79 15.72 -13.45
N LEU A 20 -1.44 15.26 -14.53
CA LEU A 20 -2.87 15.51 -14.78
C LEU A 20 -3.78 14.76 -13.79
N THR A 21 -3.32 13.65 -13.25
CA THR A 21 -4.10 12.76 -12.36
C THR A 21 -3.59 12.74 -10.93
N LEU A 22 -2.66 13.64 -10.58
CA LEU A 22 -1.97 13.67 -9.29
C LEU A 22 -2.92 14.04 -8.15
N CYS A 23 -2.83 13.34 -7.02
CA CYS A 23 -3.56 13.68 -5.80
C CYS A 23 -3.14 15.08 -5.29
N PRO A 24 -4.10 15.99 -5.05
CA PRO A 24 -3.78 17.36 -4.68
C PRO A 24 -3.33 17.52 -3.22
N THR A 25 -3.53 16.51 -2.39
CA THR A 25 -3.28 16.54 -0.95
C THR A 25 -2.87 15.16 -0.42
N VAL A 26 -2.94 14.96 0.89
CA VAL A 26 -2.71 13.67 1.54
C VAL A 26 -3.74 12.62 1.07
N TYR A 27 -3.27 11.40 0.84
CA TYR A 27 -4.10 10.26 0.56
C TYR A 27 -4.17 9.34 1.80
N VAL A 28 -4.99 8.30 1.75
CA VAL A 28 -5.10 7.29 2.82
C VAL A 28 -3.93 6.30 2.81
N GLU A 29 -3.97 5.26 3.62
CA GLU A 29 -2.88 4.31 3.87
C GLU A 29 -1.61 4.99 4.40
N GLY A 30 -0.44 4.65 3.85
CA GLY A 30 0.86 5.16 4.26
C GLY A 30 1.18 6.58 3.80
N SER A 31 0.35 7.22 2.96
CA SER A 31 0.67 8.51 2.34
C SER A 31 0.93 9.61 3.37
N GLY A 32 0.07 9.76 4.38
CA GLY A 32 0.24 10.80 5.42
C GLY A 32 1.51 10.61 6.23
N GLU A 33 1.80 9.37 6.61
CA GLU A 33 3.02 8.98 7.31
C GLU A 33 4.28 9.29 6.48
N LEU A 34 4.29 8.86 5.20
CA LEU A 34 5.43 9.12 4.31
C LEU A 34 5.66 10.61 4.09
N ILE A 35 4.59 11.40 3.90
CA ILE A 35 4.68 12.86 3.79
C ILE A 35 5.28 13.45 5.06
N GLY A 36 4.76 13.08 6.24
CA GLY A 36 5.27 13.54 7.53
C GLY A 36 6.74 13.16 7.77
N ALA A 37 7.12 11.93 7.40
CA ALA A 37 8.49 11.46 7.50
C ALA A 37 9.44 12.17 6.52
N VAL A 38 9.01 12.43 5.28
CA VAL A 38 9.84 13.14 4.28
C VAL A 38 10.04 14.59 4.69
N LEU A 39 8.98 15.30 5.05
CA LEU A 39 9.05 16.75 5.34
C LEU A 39 9.81 17.06 6.63
N GLY A 40 9.63 16.25 7.66
CA GLY A 40 10.33 16.40 8.92
C GLY A 40 11.64 15.61 9.03
N LEU A 41 12.06 14.90 7.97
CA LEU A 41 13.19 13.96 7.99
C LEU A 41 13.06 12.95 9.15
N GLY A 42 11.90 12.35 9.29
CA GLY A 42 11.58 11.34 10.29
C GLY A 42 11.89 9.91 9.84
N THR A 43 11.34 8.93 10.54
CA THR A 43 11.56 7.49 10.28
C THR A 43 10.23 6.81 9.99
N PRO A 44 9.87 6.56 8.72
CA PRO A 44 8.62 5.89 8.36
C PRO A 44 8.62 4.41 8.75
N HIS A 45 7.50 3.72 8.49
CA HIS A 45 7.32 2.30 8.80
C HIS A 45 8.45 1.41 8.22
N PRO A 46 8.68 0.20 8.78
CA PRO A 46 9.68 -0.72 8.22
C PRO A 46 9.51 -0.98 6.71
N THR A 47 10.58 -0.80 5.93
CA THR A 47 12.01 -0.72 6.31
C THR A 47 12.61 0.70 6.38
N GLY A 48 11.79 1.75 6.50
CA GLY A 48 12.25 3.09 6.82
C GLY A 48 12.58 4.00 5.62
N TYR A 49 12.76 3.49 4.44
CA TYR A 49 12.90 4.19 3.13
C TYR A 49 13.82 5.43 3.12
N PRO A 50 15.04 5.39 3.67
CA PRO A 50 15.87 6.60 3.82
C PRO A 50 16.16 7.31 2.50
N LEU A 51 16.29 6.56 1.38
CA LEU A 51 16.50 7.17 0.07
C LEU A 51 15.29 8.00 -0.36
N PHE A 52 14.07 7.51 -0.10
CA PHE A 52 12.85 8.25 -0.44
C PHE A 52 12.70 9.49 0.46
N CYS A 53 12.96 9.37 1.76
CA CYS A 53 12.92 10.50 2.69
C CYS A 53 13.85 11.64 2.25
N LEU A 54 15.11 11.32 1.93
CA LEU A 54 16.11 12.32 1.54
C LEU A 54 15.82 12.92 0.16
N SER A 55 15.52 12.09 -0.84
CA SER A 55 15.23 12.56 -2.20
C SER A 55 13.91 13.30 -2.31
N GLY A 56 12.87 12.84 -1.62
CA GLY A 56 11.58 13.54 -1.52
C GLY A 56 11.72 14.89 -0.84
N ARG A 57 12.51 14.98 0.26
CA ARG A 57 12.80 16.24 0.92
C ARG A 57 13.56 17.19 0.01
N LEU A 58 14.55 16.70 -0.73
CA LEU A 58 15.28 17.53 -1.69
C LEU A 58 14.35 18.11 -2.75
N ILE A 59 13.45 17.28 -3.29
CA ILE A 59 12.47 17.71 -4.29
C ILE A 59 11.53 18.76 -3.70
N SER A 60 11.00 18.58 -2.48
CA SER A 60 10.09 19.53 -1.85
C SER A 60 10.76 20.90 -1.58
N VAL A 61 12.04 20.93 -1.28
CA VAL A 61 12.78 22.18 -1.10
C VAL A 61 12.96 22.94 -2.43
N ILE A 62 13.04 22.22 -3.55
CA ILE A 62 13.21 22.83 -4.87
C ILE A 62 11.86 23.31 -5.44
N LEU A 63 10.77 22.64 -5.09
CA LEU A 63 9.42 22.96 -5.61
C LEU A 63 8.77 24.09 -4.80
N PRO A 64 8.33 25.19 -5.45
CA PRO A 64 7.81 26.36 -4.75
C PRO A 64 6.28 26.38 -4.64
N PHE A 65 5.61 25.22 -4.41
CA PHE A 65 4.15 25.17 -4.49
C PHE A 65 3.44 25.52 -3.18
N ASP A 66 4.14 25.56 -2.05
CA ASP A 66 3.57 25.77 -0.71
C ASP A 66 2.39 24.82 -0.40
N ARG A 67 2.50 23.58 -0.92
CA ARG A 67 1.55 22.48 -0.75
C ARG A 67 2.30 21.19 -0.41
N PRO A 68 2.57 20.95 0.88
CA PRO A 68 3.51 19.92 1.31
C PRO A 68 3.19 18.52 0.78
N ALA A 69 1.94 18.06 0.87
CA ALA A 69 1.55 16.75 0.37
C ALA A 69 1.68 16.64 -1.16
N TYR A 70 1.26 17.68 -1.89
CA TYR A 70 1.34 17.73 -3.34
C TYR A 70 2.78 17.61 -3.86
N GLU A 71 3.73 18.27 -3.18
CA GLU A 71 5.17 18.21 -3.53
C GLU A 71 5.73 16.80 -3.40
N ILE A 72 5.33 16.05 -2.36
CA ILE A 72 5.77 14.67 -2.20
C ILE A 72 5.08 13.73 -3.19
N ASN A 73 3.81 13.99 -3.54
CA ASN A 73 3.13 13.28 -4.62
C ASN A 73 3.87 13.49 -5.95
N ILE A 74 4.34 14.71 -6.26
CA ILE A 74 5.19 14.99 -7.44
C ILE A 74 6.49 14.18 -7.39
N ALA A 75 7.13 14.04 -6.23
CA ALA A 75 8.34 13.22 -6.11
C ALA A 75 8.07 11.75 -6.48
N SER A 76 6.95 11.18 -6.02
CA SER A 76 6.52 9.83 -6.40
C SER A 76 6.25 9.71 -7.91
N ALA A 77 5.54 10.67 -8.50
CA ALA A 77 5.27 10.73 -9.94
C ALA A 77 6.56 10.83 -10.77
N PHE A 78 7.52 11.62 -10.30
CA PHE A 78 8.83 11.77 -10.94
C PHE A 78 9.60 10.44 -10.98
N PHE A 79 9.71 9.74 -9.85
CA PHE A 79 10.40 8.45 -9.78
C PHE A 79 9.68 7.36 -10.58
N ALA A 80 8.35 7.34 -10.55
CA ALA A 80 7.55 6.41 -11.35
C ALA A 80 7.75 6.64 -12.86
N ALA A 81 7.72 7.88 -13.31
CA ALA A 81 8.00 8.24 -14.70
C ALA A 81 9.43 7.89 -15.11
N ALA A 82 10.41 8.11 -14.22
CA ALA A 82 11.79 7.73 -14.46
C ALA A 82 11.96 6.20 -14.56
N ALA A 83 11.20 5.41 -13.78
CA ALA A 83 11.18 3.95 -13.91
C ALA A 83 10.67 3.49 -15.28
N CYS A 84 9.60 4.12 -15.80
CA CYS A 84 9.07 3.86 -17.14
C CYS A 84 10.10 4.23 -18.24
N GLY A 85 10.76 5.36 -18.09
CA GLY A 85 11.84 5.75 -19.00
C GLY A 85 13.04 4.82 -18.95
N GLY A 86 13.40 4.36 -17.75
CA GLY A 86 14.41 3.34 -17.54
C GLY A 86 14.07 2.02 -18.24
N LEU A 87 12.81 1.59 -18.14
CA LEU A 87 12.29 0.41 -18.85
C LEU A 87 12.44 0.54 -20.38
N ALA A 88 11.99 1.68 -20.95
CA ALA A 88 12.11 1.94 -22.38
C ALA A 88 13.59 1.98 -22.83
N TRP A 89 14.45 2.63 -22.04
CA TRP A 89 15.89 2.67 -22.27
C TRP A 89 16.50 1.26 -22.23
N LEU A 90 16.21 0.45 -21.22
CA LEU A 90 16.70 -0.93 -21.08
C LEU A 90 16.32 -1.78 -22.29
N LEU A 91 15.06 -1.75 -22.71
CA LEU A 91 14.59 -2.47 -23.90
C LEU A 91 15.35 -2.04 -25.16
N ARG A 92 15.63 -0.75 -25.32
CA ARG A 92 16.44 -0.22 -26.44
C ARG A 92 17.88 -0.75 -26.40
N GLU A 93 18.53 -0.75 -25.24
CA GLU A 93 19.87 -1.32 -25.09
C GLU A 93 19.90 -2.83 -25.41
N ARG A 94 18.79 -3.53 -25.23
CA ARG A 94 18.62 -4.94 -25.65
C ARG A 94 18.20 -5.12 -27.12
N GLY A 95 18.24 -4.06 -27.93
CA GLY A 95 17.98 -4.11 -29.35
C GLY A 95 16.49 -4.14 -29.76
N VAL A 96 15.58 -3.90 -28.84
CA VAL A 96 14.14 -3.75 -29.14
C VAL A 96 13.92 -2.45 -29.93
N GLN A 97 13.04 -2.43 -30.91
CA GLN A 97 12.74 -1.24 -31.71
C GLN A 97 12.19 -0.10 -30.82
N ALA A 98 12.52 1.17 -31.14
CA ALA A 98 12.22 2.32 -30.30
C ALA A 98 10.73 2.48 -29.99
N TRP A 99 9.87 2.32 -30.98
CA TRP A 99 8.42 2.45 -30.82
C TRP A 99 7.83 1.27 -30.03
N VAL A 100 8.39 0.05 -30.16
CA VAL A 100 8.00 -1.13 -29.35
C VAL A 100 8.39 -0.92 -27.88
N ALA A 101 9.62 -0.46 -27.63
CA ALA A 101 10.10 -0.16 -26.30
C ALA A 101 9.25 0.94 -25.62
N LEU A 102 8.91 1.97 -26.37
CA LEU A 102 8.00 3.03 -25.92
C LEU A 102 6.60 2.47 -25.58
N THR A 103 6.01 1.69 -26.49
CA THR A 103 4.69 1.06 -26.27
C THR A 103 4.68 0.22 -25.00
N SER A 104 5.66 -0.66 -24.82
CA SER A 104 5.75 -1.52 -23.64
C SER A 104 5.87 -0.70 -22.34
N ALA A 105 6.71 0.35 -22.35
CA ALA A 105 6.88 1.22 -21.20
C ALA A 105 5.62 2.02 -20.85
N LEU A 106 4.88 2.51 -21.86
CA LEU A 106 3.63 3.25 -21.63
C LEU A 106 2.48 2.33 -21.21
N LEU A 107 2.40 1.10 -21.72
CA LEU A 107 1.44 0.11 -21.22
C LEU A 107 1.69 -0.21 -19.73
N PHE A 108 2.96 -0.30 -19.30
CA PHE A 108 3.30 -0.44 -17.89
C PHE A 108 3.01 0.85 -17.11
N ALA A 109 3.35 2.01 -17.65
CA ALA A 109 3.11 3.31 -17.01
C ALA A 109 1.63 3.53 -16.68
N PHE A 110 0.74 3.12 -17.58
CA PHE A 110 -0.71 3.27 -17.45
C PHE A 110 -1.40 2.00 -16.96
N SER A 111 -0.63 1.01 -16.47
CA SER A 111 -1.19 -0.13 -15.75
C SER A 111 -1.80 0.34 -14.43
N ARG A 112 -2.97 -0.20 -14.08
CA ARG A 112 -3.81 0.27 -12.96
C ARG A 112 -3.05 0.34 -11.64
N THR A 113 -2.38 -0.76 -11.27
CA THR A 113 -1.65 -0.84 -10.00
C THR A 113 -0.48 0.12 -9.96
N PHE A 114 0.34 0.23 -11.03
CA PHE A 114 1.50 1.12 -10.99
C PHE A 114 1.11 2.60 -11.04
N TRP A 115 0.13 2.95 -11.86
CA TRP A 115 -0.36 4.33 -11.96
C TRP A 115 -0.94 4.81 -10.63
N SER A 116 -1.74 3.98 -9.93
CA SER A 116 -2.29 4.34 -8.62
C SER A 116 -1.20 4.71 -7.60
N GLN A 117 -0.02 4.06 -7.67
CA GLN A 117 1.13 4.33 -6.80
C GLN A 117 1.98 5.52 -7.27
N ALA A 118 1.84 5.93 -8.53
CA ALA A 118 2.58 7.05 -9.09
C ALA A 118 1.96 8.41 -8.73
N VAL A 119 0.68 8.45 -8.39
CA VAL A 119 -0.09 9.71 -8.21
C VAL A 119 -0.39 10.06 -6.75
N VAL A 120 0.20 9.33 -5.81
CA VAL A 120 0.16 9.57 -4.37
C VAL A 120 1.56 9.42 -3.77
N ALA A 121 1.77 9.87 -2.54
CA ALA A 121 3.06 9.70 -1.85
C ALA A 121 3.31 8.22 -1.55
N GLU A 122 4.16 7.58 -2.39
CA GLU A 122 4.51 6.17 -2.34
C GLU A 122 5.92 5.89 -2.84
N VAL A 123 6.54 4.85 -2.29
CA VAL A 123 7.96 4.52 -2.52
C VAL A 123 8.20 3.65 -3.76
N TYR A 124 7.15 3.04 -4.33
CA TYR A 124 7.29 1.99 -5.36
C TYR A 124 7.90 2.48 -6.67
N GLY A 125 7.61 3.73 -7.08
CA GLY A 125 8.21 4.33 -8.28
C GLY A 125 9.72 4.37 -8.19
N GLN A 126 10.28 4.84 -7.06
CA GLN A 126 11.72 4.87 -6.82
C GLN A 126 12.33 3.47 -6.72
N ALA A 127 11.64 2.54 -6.05
CA ALA A 127 12.09 1.17 -5.93
C ALA A 127 12.20 0.48 -7.31
N LEU A 128 11.20 0.64 -8.18
CA LEU A 128 11.23 0.04 -9.52
C LEU A 128 12.25 0.69 -10.45
N LEU A 129 12.50 1.99 -10.32
CA LEU A 129 13.61 2.63 -11.01
C LEU A 129 14.94 1.94 -10.67
N LEU A 130 15.19 1.68 -9.39
CA LEU A 130 16.42 0.99 -8.96
C LEU A 130 16.45 -0.48 -9.40
N VAL A 131 15.31 -1.18 -9.46
CA VAL A 131 15.22 -2.53 -10.08
C VAL A 131 15.70 -2.49 -11.52
N VAL A 132 15.21 -1.55 -12.33
CA VAL A 132 15.62 -1.42 -13.74
C VAL A 132 17.11 -1.10 -13.86
N LEU A 133 17.64 -0.24 -13.00
CA LEU A 133 19.07 0.10 -12.97
C LEU A 133 19.93 -1.10 -12.56
N VAL A 134 19.49 -1.91 -11.58
CA VAL A 134 20.17 -3.15 -11.17
C VAL A 134 20.17 -4.16 -12.32
N ILE A 135 19.03 -4.37 -13.01
CA ILE A 135 18.95 -5.25 -14.19
C ILE A 135 19.95 -4.77 -15.26
N ALA A 136 19.91 -3.49 -15.61
CA ALA A 136 20.80 -2.93 -16.64
C ALA A 136 22.27 -3.08 -16.27
N MET A 137 22.61 -2.84 -14.99
CA MET A 137 23.98 -2.93 -14.52
C MET A 137 24.47 -4.38 -14.42
N ALA A 138 23.60 -5.31 -14.03
CA ALA A 138 23.92 -6.75 -14.01
C ALA A 138 24.19 -7.28 -15.42
N LEU A 139 23.38 -6.90 -16.41
CA LEU A 139 23.60 -7.23 -17.82
C LEU A 139 24.92 -6.64 -18.33
N ARG A 140 25.17 -5.38 -18.02
CA ARG A 140 26.45 -4.72 -18.41
C ARG A 140 27.65 -5.38 -17.74
N ALA A 141 27.56 -5.77 -16.46
CA ALA A 141 28.63 -6.46 -15.75
C ALA A 141 28.90 -7.84 -16.35
N SER A 142 27.84 -8.59 -16.74
CA SER A 142 27.94 -9.89 -17.38
C SER A 142 28.60 -9.82 -18.78
N GLU A 143 28.30 -8.78 -19.54
CA GLU A 143 28.83 -8.60 -20.92
C GLU A 143 30.26 -8.07 -20.95
N ARG A 144 30.56 -7.04 -20.14
CA ARG A 144 31.83 -6.34 -20.18
C ARG A 144 32.89 -6.98 -19.30
N GLN A 145 32.48 -7.65 -18.23
CA GLN A 145 33.33 -8.28 -17.24
C GLN A 145 34.41 -7.35 -16.66
N TYR A 146 34.05 -6.07 -16.41
CA TYR A 146 34.94 -5.14 -15.75
C TYR A 146 34.68 -5.10 -14.24
N PRO A 147 35.72 -5.13 -13.38
CA PRO A 147 35.56 -5.04 -11.92
C PRO A 147 34.73 -3.85 -11.48
N ARG A 148 34.91 -2.68 -12.09
CA ARG A 148 34.17 -1.47 -11.81
C ARG A 148 32.65 -1.64 -12.00
N ASP A 149 32.23 -2.43 -13.01
CA ASP A 149 30.80 -2.65 -13.29
C ASP A 149 30.18 -3.57 -12.23
N VAL A 150 30.94 -4.54 -11.71
CA VAL A 150 30.54 -5.39 -10.57
C VAL A 150 30.43 -4.57 -9.27
N LEU A 151 31.38 -3.66 -9.03
CA LEU A 151 31.34 -2.79 -7.84
C LEU A 151 30.17 -1.81 -7.90
N LEU A 152 29.91 -1.20 -9.06
CA LEU A 152 28.75 -0.31 -9.24
C LEU A 152 27.43 -1.08 -9.09
N LEU A 153 27.35 -2.31 -9.61
CA LEU A 153 26.20 -3.19 -9.38
C LEU A 153 25.99 -3.45 -7.89
N GLY A 154 27.05 -3.82 -7.16
CA GLY A 154 26.98 -4.02 -5.71
C GLY A 154 26.48 -2.78 -4.99
N TRP A 155 27.01 -1.59 -5.34
CA TRP A 155 26.58 -0.33 -4.75
C TRP A 155 25.09 -0.04 -5.04
N LEU A 156 24.61 -0.25 -6.27
CA LEU A 156 23.20 -0.08 -6.64
C LEU A 156 22.29 -1.08 -5.90
N MET A 157 22.75 -2.33 -5.71
CA MET A 157 22.00 -3.32 -4.94
C MET A 157 21.84 -2.88 -3.49
N GLY A 158 22.90 -2.36 -2.87
CA GLY A 158 22.84 -1.82 -1.51
C GLY A 158 21.94 -0.57 -1.41
N LEU A 159 22.09 0.37 -2.35
CA LEU A 159 21.25 1.57 -2.42
C LEU A 159 19.77 1.20 -2.62
N GLY A 160 19.48 0.19 -3.44
CA GLY A 160 18.12 -0.31 -3.68
C GLY A 160 17.41 -0.75 -2.41
N LEU A 161 18.13 -1.39 -1.46
CA LEU A 161 17.55 -1.77 -0.17
C LEU A 161 17.08 -0.58 0.66
N THR A 162 17.69 0.58 0.49
CA THR A 162 17.29 1.81 1.19
C THR A 162 16.04 2.47 0.56
N ALA A 163 15.62 2.01 -0.62
CA ALA A 163 14.37 2.41 -1.25
C ALA A 163 13.22 1.45 -0.91
N HIS A 164 13.44 0.14 -0.97
CA HIS A 164 12.42 -0.86 -0.59
C HIS A 164 13.00 -2.27 -0.51
N LEU A 165 12.54 -3.07 0.46
CA LEU A 165 13.01 -4.45 0.69
C LEU A 165 12.75 -5.38 -0.52
N MET A 166 11.79 -5.08 -1.41
CA MET A 166 11.53 -5.85 -2.63
C MET A 166 12.79 -6.04 -3.50
N GLN A 167 13.79 -5.18 -3.35
CA GLN A 167 15.08 -5.29 -4.05
C GLN A 167 15.80 -6.62 -3.78
N VAL A 168 15.61 -7.24 -2.62
CA VAL A 168 16.19 -8.55 -2.30
C VAL A 168 15.72 -9.63 -3.28
N LEU A 169 14.51 -9.51 -3.81
CA LEU A 169 13.90 -10.53 -4.67
C LEU A 169 14.56 -10.65 -6.05
N ILE A 170 15.31 -9.63 -6.48
CA ILE A 170 16.10 -9.72 -7.73
C ILE A 170 17.51 -10.28 -7.50
N TRP A 171 18.01 -10.28 -6.26
CA TRP A 171 19.37 -10.70 -5.93
C TRP A 171 19.69 -12.14 -6.34
N PRO A 172 18.81 -13.14 -6.14
CA PRO A 172 19.08 -14.50 -6.60
C PRO A 172 19.39 -14.57 -8.11
N GLY A 173 18.63 -13.86 -8.93
CA GLY A 173 18.89 -13.77 -10.37
C GLY A 173 20.24 -13.12 -10.70
N VAL A 174 20.60 -12.05 -9.97
CA VAL A 174 21.90 -11.37 -10.11
C VAL A 174 23.04 -12.30 -9.72
N VAL A 175 22.93 -12.99 -8.57
CA VAL A 175 23.97 -13.93 -8.11
C VAL A 175 24.15 -15.07 -9.13
N VAL A 176 23.05 -15.69 -9.59
CA VAL A 176 23.09 -16.75 -10.61
C VAL A 176 23.80 -16.25 -11.88
N LEU A 177 23.46 -15.04 -12.35
CA LEU A 177 24.07 -14.46 -13.53
C LEU A 177 25.58 -14.23 -13.35
N LEU A 178 25.98 -13.65 -12.21
CA LEU A 178 27.40 -13.40 -11.91
C LEU A 178 28.20 -14.71 -11.77
N VAL A 179 27.64 -15.73 -11.11
CA VAL A 179 28.25 -17.06 -10.99
C VAL A 179 28.43 -17.68 -12.37
N TRP A 180 27.44 -17.57 -13.20
CA TRP A 180 27.45 -18.17 -14.54
C TRP A 180 28.39 -17.44 -15.53
N ARG A 181 28.29 -16.10 -15.58
CA ARG A 181 29.02 -15.30 -16.58
C ARG A 181 30.36 -14.77 -16.09
N CYS A 182 30.50 -14.49 -14.81
CA CYS A 182 31.64 -13.82 -14.21
C CYS A 182 32.42 -14.77 -13.27
N SER A 183 32.45 -16.08 -13.55
CA SER A 183 33.11 -17.09 -12.69
C SER A 183 34.59 -16.77 -12.39
N GLY A 184 35.31 -16.11 -13.30
CA GLY A 184 36.66 -15.62 -13.08
C GLY A 184 36.78 -14.56 -11.98
N PHE A 185 35.73 -13.74 -11.75
CA PHE A 185 35.70 -12.75 -10.70
C PHE A 185 35.38 -13.37 -9.34
N ILE A 186 34.47 -14.35 -9.32
CA ILE A 186 34.08 -15.03 -8.06
C ILE A 186 35.25 -15.76 -7.44
N ARG A 187 36.19 -16.26 -8.25
CA ARG A 187 37.44 -16.86 -7.79
C ARG A 187 38.43 -15.87 -7.19
N GLN A 188 38.26 -14.56 -7.47
CA GLN A 188 39.10 -13.49 -6.93
C GLN A 188 38.50 -12.98 -5.60
N VAL A 189 38.90 -13.55 -4.47
CA VAL A 189 38.40 -13.19 -3.12
C VAL A 189 38.43 -11.69 -2.90
N ARG A 190 39.49 -11.00 -3.35
CA ARG A 190 39.58 -9.54 -3.22
C ARG A 190 38.43 -8.82 -3.91
N LEU A 191 38.04 -9.24 -5.12
CA LEU A 191 36.94 -8.60 -5.86
C LEU A 191 35.56 -8.89 -5.22
N VAL A 192 35.37 -10.12 -4.72
CA VAL A 192 34.16 -10.49 -3.99
C VAL A 192 34.01 -9.64 -2.72
N VAL A 193 35.11 -9.48 -1.95
CA VAL A 193 35.12 -8.60 -0.76
C VAL A 193 34.80 -7.15 -1.14
N LEU A 194 35.42 -6.62 -2.19
CA LEU A 194 35.14 -5.26 -2.65
C LEU A 194 33.69 -5.10 -3.15
N ALA A 195 33.10 -6.10 -3.79
CA ALA A 195 31.70 -6.09 -4.20
C ALA A 195 30.75 -6.09 -2.98
N ILE A 196 31.04 -6.89 -1.95
CA ILE A 196 30.28 -6.87 -0.68
C ILE A 196 30.43 -5.51 0.00
N LEU A 197 31.64 -4.94 0.06
CA LEU A 197 31.86 -3.59 0.61
C LEU A 197 31.12 -2.53 -0.20
N ALA A 198 30.99 -2.70 -1.52
CA ALA A 198 30.18 -1.79 -2.35
C ALA A 198 28.68 -1.89 -2.01
N VAL A 199 28.15 -3.11 -1.76
CA VAL A 199 26.77 -3.29 -1.26
C VAL A 199 26.60 -2.59 0.09
N VAL A 200 27.53 -2.81 1.02
CA VAL A 200 27.51 -2.14 2.34
C VAL A 200 27.59 -0.63 2.18
N GLY A 201 28.45 -0.12 1.27
CA GLY A 201 28.54 1.30 0.97
C GLY A 201 27.26 1.90 0.40
N GLY A 202 26.58 1.21 -0.52
CA GLY A 202 25.25 1.63 -1.02
C GLY A 202 24.17 1.59 0.08
N TYR A 203 24.23 0.57 0.94
CA TYR A 203 23.29 0.39 2.05
C TYR A 203 23.58 1.30 3.25
N SER A 204 24.78 1.91 3.34
CA SER A 204 25.17 2.76 4.47
C SER A 204 24.24 3.96 4.71
N LEU A 205 23.45 4.35 3.69
CA LEU A 205 22.40 5.35 3.83
C LEU A 205 21.37 5.00 4.91
N VAL A 206 21.25 3.73 5.29
CA VAL A 206 20.41 3.26 6.38
C VAL A 206 20.79 3.88 7.74
N ALA A 207 22.03 4.37 7.90
CA ALA A 207 22.46 5.12 9.09
C ALA A 207 21.62 6.37 9.33
N TYR A 208 20.94 6.88 8.30
CA TYR A 208 19.92 7.93 8.44
C TYR A 208 18.90 7.61 9.54
N LEU A 209 18.41 6.36 9.62
CA LEU A 209 17.33 5.97 10.53
C LEU A 209 17.70 6.21 12.00
N PRO A 210 18.79 5.62 12.58
CA PRO A 210 19.15 5.89 13.97
C PRO A 210 19.64 7.32 14.20
N LEU A 211 20.22 8.00 13.18
CA LEU A 211 20.67 9.37 13.29
C LEU A 211 19.52 10.37 13.36
N ARG A 212 18.41 10.07 12.74
CA ARG A 212 17.24 10.96 12.69
C ARG A 212 16.14 10.57 13.67
N ASN A 213 16.15 9.34 14.16
CA ASN A 213 15.12 8.85 15.06
C ASN A 213 15.03 9.70 16.34
N GLY A 214 13.83 10.19 16.64
CA GLY A 214 13.56 11.08 17.76
C GLY A 214 14.06 12.51 17.60
N LEU A 215 14.56 12.91 16.43
CA LEU A 215 15.00 14.26 16.15
C LEU A 215 14.03 15.00 15.21
N GLY A 216 13.71 16.25 15.58
CA GLY A 216 12.84 17.12 14.77
C GLY A 216 11.35 16.79 14.91
N ASP A 217 10.54 17.42 14.07
CA ASP A 217 9.07 17.33 14.09
C ASP A 217 8.53 16.27 13.09
N GLY A 218 9.39 15.42 12.54
CA GLY A 218 9.02 14.38 11.58
C GLY A 218 8.20 13.28 12.21
N PHE A 219 7.48 12.54 11.36
CA PHE A 219 6.85 11.31 11.80
C PHE A 219 7.89 10.24 12.11
N HIS A 220 7.77 9.58 13.25
CA HIS A 220 8.61 8.46 13.65
C HIS A 220 7.74 7.25 13.98
N TRP A 221 7.94 6.16 13.23
CA TRP A 221 7.17 4.93 13.44
C TRP A 221 7.47 4.28 14.79
N ASP A 222 8.75 4.04 15.03
CA ASP A 222 9.26 3.44 16.27
C ASP A 222 10.57 4.11 16.70
N PRO A 223 10.87 4.17 17.99
CA PRO A 223 12.22 4.47 18.48
C PRO A 223 13.22 3.41 18.01
N ILE A 224 14.43 3.85 17.66
CA ILE A 224 15.55 2.98 17.27
C ILE A 224 16.73 3.22 18.23
N PRO A 225 16.63 2.79 19.50
CA PRO A 225 17.63 3.08 20.52
C PRO A 225 18.91 2.25 20.38
N ASP A 226 18.84 1.09 19.72
CA ASP A 226 19.94 0.13 19.64
C ASP A 226 20.00 -0.64 18.32
N ALA A 227 21.00 -1.50 18.16
CA ALA A 227 21.21 -2.30 16.97
C ALA A 227 20.11 -3.37 16.77
N LEU A 228 19.48 -3.86 17.83
CA LEU A 228 18.42 -4.87 17.73
C LEU A 228 17.14 -4.25 17.18
N SER A 229 16.73 -3.11 17.71
CA SER A 229 15.56 -2.36 17.20
C SER A 229 15.77 -1.89 15.76
N LEU A 230 16.99 -1.45 15.42
CA LEU A 230 17.35 -1.15 14.03
C LEU A 230 17.19 -2.40 13.15
N TRP A 231 17.70 -3.55 13.57
CA TRP A 231 17.55 -4.79 12.83
C TRP A 231 16.09 -5.23 12.68
N GLN A 232 15.30 -5.12 13.74
CA GLN A 232 13.86 -5.42 13.68
C GLN A 232 13.14 -4.53 12.67
N HIS A 233 13.45 -3.23 12.66
CA HIS A 233 12.90 -2.26 11.71
C HIS A 233 13.32 -2.61 10.26
N LEU A 234 14.61 -2.77 10.00
CA LEU A 234 15.15 -3.06 8.65
C LEU A 234 14.71 -4.40 8.09
N SER A 235 14.56 -5.41 8.93
CA SER A 235 14.13 -6.75 8.51
C SER A 235 12.61 -6.88 8.34
N GLY A 236 11.83 -5.82 8.61
CA GLY A 236 10.38 -5.87 8.57
C GLY A 236 9.81 -6.90 9.55
N ALA A 237 10.39 -7.02 10.75
CA ALA A 237 10.02 -8.04 11.74
C ALA A 237 8.52 -8.03 12.06
N LEU A 238 7.89 -6.86 12.03
CA LEU A 238 6.46 -6.65 12.22
C LEU A 238 5.59 -7.47 11.25
N TYR A 239 6.07 -7.67 10.02
CA TYR A 239 5.31 -8.33 8.95
C TYR A 239 5.61 -9.83 8.81
N ARG A 240 6.56 -10.37 9.59
CA ARG A 240 7.01 -11.78 9.45
C ARG A 240 5.89 -12.79 9.65
N SER A 241 4.96 -12.53 10.56
CA SER A 241 3.82 -13.41 10.83
C SER A 241 2.86 -13.54 9.66
N SER A 242 2.86 -12.61 8.73
CA SER A 242 2.02 -12.63 7.53
C SER A 242 2.66 -13.37 6.36
N PHE A 243 4.01 -13.55 6.37
CA PHE A 243 4.71 -14.32 5.35
C PHE A 243 4.65 -15.82 5.66
N PHE A 244 4.48 -16.63 4.63
CA PHE A 244 4.40 -18.08 4.68
C PHE A 244 3.34 -18.61 5.67
N SER A 245 2.24 -17.84 5.83
CA SER A 245 1.16 -18.11 6.78
C SER A 245 -0.08 -18.72 6.14
N LEU A 246 -0.17 -18.74 4.81
CA LEU A 246 -1.34 -19.22 4.09
C LEU A 246 -1.23 -20.74 3.79
N PRO A 247 -2.34 -21.49 3.92
CA PRO A 247 -2.42 -22.85 3.41
C PRO A 247 -2.42 -22.84 1.87
N LEU A 248 -2.25 -24.02 1.25
CA LEU A 248 -2.19 -24.16 -0.21
C LEU A 248 -3.40 -23.53 -0.92
N GLU A 249 -4.59 -23.66 -0.36
CA GLU A 249 -5.82 -23.04 -0.90
C GLU A 249 -5.72 -21.51 -0.96
N GLY A 250 -5.14 -20.88 0.09
CA GLY A 250 -4.90 -19.44 0.12
C GLY A 250 -3.87 -19.01 -0.91
N MET A 251 -2.81 -19.81 -1.10
CA MET A 251 -1.81 -19.55 -2.14
C MET A 251 -2.43 -19.67 -3.55
N LEU A 252 -3.28 -20.66 -3.79
CA LEU A 252 -3.98 -20.82 -5.05
C LEU A 252 -4.95 -19.66 -5.32
N LEU A 253 -5.65 -19.19 -4.30
CA LEU A 253 -6.50 -18.00 -4.42
C LEU A 253 -5.68 -16.75 -4.76
N ASN A 254 -4.54 -16.55 -4.11
CA ASN A 254 -3.65 -15.44 -4.45
C ASN A 254 -3.06 -15.59 -5.86
N ALA A 255 -2.76 -16.80 -6.31
CA ALA A 255 -2.32 -17.06 -7.69
C ALA A 255 -3.41 -16.71 -8.72
N GLN A 256 -4.66 -17.08 -8.43
CA GLN A 256 -5.80 -16.68 -9.26
C GLN A 256 -5.96 -15.15 -9.30
N ARG A 257 -5.89 -14.48 -8.14
CA ARG A 257 -5.95 -13.01 -8.05
C ARG A 257 -4.82 -12.36 -8.85
N TRP A 258 -3.59 -12.86 -8.72
CA TRP A 258 -2.46 -12.37 -9.51
C TRP A 258 -2.70 -12.52 -11.01
N PHE A 259 -3.20 -13.68 -11.46
CA PHE A 259 -3.48 -13.89 -12.87
C PHE A 259 -4.56 -12.94 -13.40
N VAL A 260 -5.63 -12.74 -12.63
CA VAL A 260 -6.70 -11.77 -12.96
C VAL A 260 -6.12 -10.35 -12.99
N GLN A 261 -5.24 -10.01 -12.05
CA GLN A 261 -4.56 -8.71 -12.06
C GLN A 261 -3.73 -8.53 -13.34
N VAL A 262 -2.89 -9.49 -13.72
CA VAL A 262 -2.09 -9.40 -14.95
C VAL A 262 -2.97 -9.20 -16.19
N MET A 263 -4.12 -9.88 -16.26
CA MET A 263 -5.10 -9.69 -17.35
C MET A 263 -5.68 -8.27 -17.35
N GLY A 264 -5.95 -7.70 -16.18
CA GLY A 264 -6.46 -6.34 -16.03
C GLY A 264 -5.40 -5.27 -16.35
N GLU A 265 -4.14 -5.49 -15.93
CA GLU A 265 -3.06 -4.51 -16.10
C GLU A 265 -2.63 -4.34 -17.59
N PHE A 266 -2.54 -5.44 -18.34
CA PHE A 266 -2.02 -5.45 -19.70
C PHE A 266 -3.06 -5.73 -20.78
N HIS A 267 -4.31 -5.90 -20.41
CA HIS A 267 -5.39 -6.39 -21.27
C HIS A 267 -5.21 -7.85 -21.72
N LEU A 268 -6.28 -8.64 -21.66
CA LEU A 268 -6.28 -10.09 -21.91
C LEU A 268 -5.57 -10.48 -23.24
N LEU A 269 -5.75 -9.68 -24.29
CA LEU A 269 -5.18 -9.95 -25.62
C LEU A 269 -3.63 -9.90 -25.65
N LEU A 270 -3.00 -9.20 -24.70
CA LEU A 270 -1.54 -9.09 -24.62
C LEU A 270 -0.91 -10.17 -23.73
N VAL A 271 -1.70 -10.87 -22.91
CA VAL A 271 -1.17 -11.91 -22.01
C VAL A 271 -0.41 -13.02 -22.72
N PRO A 272 -0.85 -13.58 -23.87
CA PRO A 272 -0.05 -14.55 -24.61
C PRO A 272 1.30 -13.99 -25.05
N LEU A 273 1.36 -12.69 -25.37
CA LEU A 273 2.57 -12.02 -25.82
C LEU A 273 3.57 -11.81 -24.68
N LEU A 274 3.11 -11.63 -23.43
CA LEU A 274 3.96 -11.62 -22.23
C LEU A 274 4.76 -12.93 -22.13
N PHE A 275 4.06 -14.06 -22.15
CA PHE A 275 4.69 -15.39 -22.03
C PHE A 275 5.56 -15.73 -23.25
N TRP A 276 5.11 -15.33 -24.45
CA TRP A 276 5.94 -15.43 -25.65
C TRP A 276 7.25 -14.66 -25.51
N GLY A 277 7.20 -13.46 -24.96
CA GLY A 277 8.39 -12.65 -24.69
C GLY A 277 9.34 -13.30 -23.70
N GLY A 278 8.83 -13.94 -22.65
CA GLY A 278 9.63 -14.75 -21.74
C GLY A 278 10.33 -15.91 -22.46
N TYR A 279 9.62 -16.63 -23.34
CA TYR A 279 10.22 -17.68 -24.19
C TYR A 279 11.29 -17.12 -25.12
N VAL A 280 11.05 -15.97 -25.78
CA VAL A 280 12.03 -15.32 -26.66
C VAL A 280 13.26 -14.86 -25.88
N ALA A 281 13.06 -14.27 -24.69
CA ALA A 281 14.16 -13.90 -23.80
C ALA A 281 15.01 -15.13 -23.41
N TRP A 282 14.36 -16.23 -22.99
CA TRP A 282 15.05 -17.49 -22.70
C TRP A 282 15.88 -18.03 -23.89
N ARG A 283 15.37 -17.86 -25.12
CA ARG A 283 16.03 -18.38 -26.33
C ARG A 283 17.18 -17.48 -26.85
N ARG A 284 17.01 -16.15 -26.72
CA ARG A 284 17.90 -15.16 -27.39
C ARG A 284 18.73 -14.34 -26.42
N ASP A 285 18.24 -14.12 -25.19
CA ASP A 285 18.86 -13.28 -24.16
C ASP A 285 18.71 -13.94 -22.79
N ARG A 286 19.44 -15.03 -22.61
CA ARG A 286 19.36 -15.83 -21.37
C ARG A 286 19.71 -15.03 -20.12
N ASP A 287 20.59 -14.03 -20.23
CA ASP A 287 21.01 -13.18 -19.13
C ASP A 287 19.81 -12.34 -18.65
N LEU A 288 19.08 -11.73 -19.58
CA LEU A 288 17.84 -11.00 -19.28
C LEU A 288 16.78 -11.92 -18.68
N PHE A 289 16.61 -13.13 -19.25
CA PHE A 289 15.64 -14.11 -18.73
C PHE A 289 15.97 -14.56 -17.30
N VAL A 290 17.23 -14.84 -16.98
CA VAL A 290 17.66 -15.25 -15.63
C VAL A 290 17.34 -14.16 -14.60
N LEU A 291 17.60 -12.89 -14.94
CA LEU A 291 17.30 -11.76 -14.06
C LEU A 291 15.79 -11.57 -13.87
N THR A 292 15.06 -11.45 -14.97
CA THR A 292 13.63 -11.12 -14.92
C THR A 292 12.77 -12.31 -14.51
N GLY A 293 13.03 -13.50 -15.02
CA GLY A 293 12.35 -14.73 -14.63
C GLY A 293 12.64 -15.11 -13.18
N GLY A 294 13.89 -14.95 -12.74
CA GLY A 294 14.28 -15.13 -11.33
C GLY A 294 13.54 -14.14 -10.41
N ALA A 295 13.47 -12.87 -10.80
CA ALA A 295 12.74 -11.85 -10.05
C ALA A 295 11.23 -12.17 -9.97
N ILE A 296 10.60 -12.58 -11.08
CA ILE A 296 9.19 -13.03 -11.09
C ILE A 296 9.00 -14.22 -10.15
N ALA A 297 9.84 -15.24 -10.24
CA ALA A 297 9.74 -16.44 -9.41
C ALA A 297 9.87 -16.10 -7.92
N CYS A 298 10.89 -15.32 -7.53
CA CYS A 298 11.07 -14.90 -6.13
C CYS A 298 9.92 -14.03 -5.63
N ASN A 299 9.43 -13.10 -6.47
CA ASN A 299 8.31 -12.25 -6.11
C ASN A 299 7.02 -13.06 -5.90
N LEU A 300 6.72 -14.01 -6.78
CA LEU A 300 5.56 -14.87 -6.64
C LEU A 300 5.67 -15.78 -5.41
N LEU A 301 6.84 -16.38 -5.16
CA LEU A 301 7.07 -17.19 -3.96
C LEU A 301 6.78 -16.41 -2.66
N ALA A 302 7.18 -15.15 -2.60
CA ALA A 302 6.93 -14.29 -1.45
C ALA A 302 5.46 -13.83 -1.37
N ALA A 303 4.91 -13.29 -2.47
CA ALA A 303 3.61 -12.63 -2.47
C ALA A 303 2.42 -13.62 -2.48
N LEU A 304 2.55 -14.80 -3.12
CA LEU A 304 1.49 -15.80 -3.10
C LEU A 304 1.23 -16.37 -1.71
N ASN A 305 2.26 -16.44 -0.87
CA ASN A 305 2.15 -16.93 0.50
C ASN A 305 2.21 -15.78 1.53
N TYR A 306 1.64 -14.64 1.17
CA TYR A 306 1.52 -13.47 2.05
C TYR A 306 0.06 -13.20 2.38
N HIS A 307 -0.29 -13.25 3.67
CA HIS A 307 -1.63 -12.94 4.14
C HIS A 307 -1.80 -11.43 4.32
N ARG A 308 -2.53 -10.81 3.43
CA ARG A 308 -2.90 -9.39 3.48
C ARG A 308 -4.33 -9.18 2.98
N ASP A 309 -4.90 -8.03 3.33
CA ASP A 309 -6.17 -7.58 2.73
C ASP A 309 -6.09 -7.63 1.20
N PRO A 310 -7.10 -8.20 0.53
CA PRO A 310 -7.09 -8.34 -0.93
C PRO A 310 -6.88 -7.03 -1.69
N ASN A 311 -7.35 -5.91 -1.16
CA ASN A 311 -7.21 -4.60 -1.79
C ASN A 311 -5.77 -4.05 -1.70
N GLY A 312 -5.01 -4.45 -0.67
CA GLY A 312 -3.61 -4.06 -0.50
C GLY A 312 -2.60 -5.04 -1.10
N LEU A 313 -3.04 -6.20 -1.61
CA LEU A 313 -2.15 -7.22 -2.16
C LEU A 313 -1.55 -6.86 -3.55
N PRO A 314 -2.26 -6.17 -4.46
CA PRO A 314 -1.79 -5.92 -5.83
C PRO A 314 -0.42 -5.26 -5.93
N VAL A 315 -0.08 -4.35 -5.02
CA VAL A 315 1.21 -3.63 -5.02
C VAL A 315 2.42 -4.55 -4.79
N PHE A 316 2.22 -5.70 -4.13
CA PHE A 316 3.28 -6.68 -3.89
C PHE A 316 3.73 -7.42 -5.16
N TYR A 317 2.96 -7.34 -6.23
CA TYR A 317 3.29 -7.93 -7.53
C TYR A 317 3.97 -6.95 -8.50
N LEU A 318 4.22 -5.71 -8.12
CA LEU A 318 4.81 -4.67 -8.99
C LEU A 318 6.16 -5.09 -9.58
N LEU A 319 6.99 -5.83 -8.83
CA LEU A 319 8.26 -6.36 -9.35
C LEU A 319 8.03 -7.36 -10.49
N SER A 320 7.06 -8.26 -10.37
CA SER A 320 6.73 -9.18 -11.46
C SER A 320 6.09 -8.45 -12.63
N LEU A 321 5.26 -7.42 -12.40
CA LEU A 321 4.62 -6.65 -13.48
C LEU A 321 5.63 -5.90 -14.35
N ILE A 322 6.65 -5.25 -13.75
CA ILE A 322 7.69 -4.58 -14.57
C ILE A 322 8.55 -5.59 -15.35
N CYS A 323 8.83 -6.77 -14.77
CA CYS A 323 9.53 -7.84 -15.49
C CYS A 323 8.68 -8.40 -16.63
N LEU A 324 7.36 -8.56 -16.43
CA LEU A 324 6.42 -8.93 -17.49
C LEU A 324 6.35 -7.86 -18.60
N ALA A 325 6.41 -6.58 -18.26
CA ALA A 325 6.49 -5.49 -19.23
C ALA A 325 7.78 -5.58 -20.08
N ILE A 326 8.92 -5.97 -19.47
CA ILE A 326 10.15 -6.26 -20.23
C ILE A 326 9.90 -7.41 -21.23
N TRP A 327 9.26 -8.50 -20.79
CA TRP A 327 8.92 -9.61 -21.67
C TRP A 327 7.95 -9.20 -22.77
N LEU A 328 6.95 -8.35 -22.46
CA LEU A 328 6.04 -7.80 -23.47
C LEU A 328 6.82 -7.09 -24.60
N GLY A 329 7.76 -6.23 -24.25
CA GLY A 329 8.60 -5.52 -25.23
C GLY A 329 9.42 -6.46 -26.10
N VAL A 330 10.06 -7.48 -25.49
CA VAL A 330 10.86 -8.48 -26.21
C VAL A 330 9.99 -9.34 -27.13
N GLY A 331 8.83 -9.80 -26.63
CA GLY A 331 7.90 -10.64 -27.40
C GLY A 331 7.27 -9.90 -28.56
N PHE A 332 6.92 -8.63 -28.33
CA PHE A 332 6.35 -7.79 -29.37
C PHE A 332 7.37 -7.47 -30.47
N ASP A 333 8.63 -7.17 -30.13
CA ASP A 333 9.69 -6.95 -31.11
C ASP A 333 9.96 -8.21 -31.97
N ASP A 334 9.95 -9.39 -31.37
CA ASP A 334 10.07 -10.66 -32.09
C ASP A 334 8.90 -10.89 -33.06
N LEU A 335 7.68 -10.64 -32.61
CA LEU A 335 6.48 -10.74 -33.46
C LEU A 335 6.56 -9.78 -34.65
N VAL A 336 6.92 -8.52 -34.41
CA VAL A 336 7.08 -7.50 -35.44
C VAL A 336 8.09 -7.92 -36.51
N ARG A 337 9.25 -8.45 -36.07
CA ARG A 337 10.30 -8.95 -37.01
C ARG A 337 9.79 -10.12 -37.86
N LYS A 338 8.97 -11.02 -37.31
CA LYS A 338 8.36 -12.15 -38.00
C LYS A 338 7.29 -11.75 -39.00
N LEU A 339 6.57 -10.67 -38.74
CA LEU A 339 5.54 -10.15 -39.66
C LEU A 339 6.13 -9.58 -40.96
N GLY A 340 7.44 -9.40 -41.10
CA GLY A 340 8.11 -8.90 -42.31
C GLY A 340 7.54 -7.56 -42.76
N ARG A 341 6.97 -7.52 -44.01
CA ARG A 341 6.39 -6.27 -44.55
C ARG A 341 5.23 -5.72 -43.74
N PHE A 342 4.46 -6.56 -43.06
CA PHE A 342 3.35 -6.14 -42.19
C PHE A 342 3.86 -5.62 -40.82
N GLY A 343 5.10 -5.96 -40.44
CA GLY A 343 5.77 -5.43 -39.26
C GLY A 343 6.34 -4.00 -39.43
N ARG A 344 6.04 -3.30 -40.56
CA ARG A 344 6.53 -1.95 -40.77
C ARG A 344 5.88 -0.98 -39.77
N PRO A 345 6.65 -0.01 -39.23
CA PRO A 345 6.14 0.97 -38.28
C PRO A 345 4.89 1.72 -38.75
N ALA A 346 4.79 2.02 -40.04
CA ALA A 346 3.64 2.71 -40.64
C ALA A 346 2.30 2.00 -40.37
N PHE A 347 2.30 0.66 -40.23
CA PHE A 347 1.09 -0.12 -39.95
C PHE A 347 0.89 -0.37 -38.46
N LEU A 348 1.94 -0.56 -37.71
CA LEU A 348 1.87 -1.04 -36.32
C LEU A 348 1.92 0.10 -35.30
N VAL A 349 2.58 1.23 -35.58
CA VAL A 349 2.62 2.38 -34.67
C VAL A 349 1.21 2.93 -34.36
N PRO A 350 0.31 3.12 -35.35
CA PRO A 350 -1.06 3.53 -35.05
C PRO A 350 -1.83 2.52 -34.16
N LEU A 351 -1.63 1.21 -34.42
CA LEU A 351 -2.23 0.15 -33.61
C LEU A 351 -1.71 0.17 -32.16
N CYS A 352 -0.42 0.39 -31.99
CA CYS A 352 0.18 0.52 -30.65
C CYS A 352 -0.28 1.77 -29.93
N ALA A 353 -0.35 2.90 -30.64
CA ALA A 353 -0.88 4.14 -30.08
C ALA A 353 -2.35 3.93 -29.64
N MET A 354 -3.13 3.21 -30.45
CA MET A 354 -4.50 2.84 -30.10
C MET A 354 -4.53 1.91 -28.86
N ALA A 355 -3.67 0.90 -28.78
CA ALA A 355 -3.60 0.01 -27.62
C ALA A 355 -3.23 0.75 -26.34
N VAL A 356 -2.23 1.64 -26.38
CA VAL A 356 -1.86 2.51 -25.25
C VAL A 356 -3.01 3.45 -24.92
N GLY A 357 -3.66 4.04 -25.91
CA GLY A 357 -4.81 4.93 -25.72
C GLY A 357 -6.02 4.21 -25.09
N LEU A 358 -6.27 2.96 -25.45
CA LEU A 358 -7.34 2.15 -24.86
C LEU A 358 -7.03 1.82 -23.39
N VAL A 359 -5.81 1.38 -23.06
CA VAL A 359 -5.39 1.12 -21.67
C VAL A 359 -5.44 2.40 -20.85
N LEU A 360 -4.94 3.52 -21.42
CA LEU A 360 -5.03 4.82 -20.78
C LEU A 360 -6.48 5.22 -20.48
N ALA A 361 -7.39 5.09 -21.46
CA ALA A 361 -8.79 5.44 -21.29
C ALA A 361 -9.52 4.53 -20.29
N ASP A 362 -9.24 3.23 -20.33
CA ASP A 362 -9.84 2.24 -19.42
C ASP A 362 -9.43 2.47 -17.97
N HIS A 363 -8.15 2.79 -17.73
CA HIS A 363 -7.62 2.97 -16.38
C HIS A 363 -7.66 4.44 -15.89
N TYR A 364 -7.96 5.41 -16.75
CA TYR A 364 -7.91 6.83 -16.40
C TYR A 364 -8.80 7.19 -15.22
N THR A 365 -10.08 6.87 -15.31
CA THR A 365 -11.05 7.19 -14.25
C THR A 365 -10.74 6.50 -12.92
N GLU A 366 -10.12 5.32 -12.97
CA GLU A 366 -9.71 4.56 -11.78
C GLU A 366 -8.42 5.11 -11.15
N SER A 367 -7.57 5.76 -11.94
CA SER A 367 -6.27 6.27 -11.48
C SER A 367 -6.27 7.78 -11.25
N ASP A 368 -7.29 8.49 -11.73
CA ASP A 368 -7.40 9.94 -11.54
C ASP A 368 -7.67 10.30 -10.07
N ARG A 369 -6.75 11.03 -9.48
CA ARG A 369 -6.82 11.54 -8.10
C ARG A 369 -6.81 13.06 -8.05
N SER A 370 -6.90 13.75 -9.22
CA SER A 370 -6.73 15.20 -9.32
C SER A 370 -7.73 16.02 -8.49
N GLU A 371 -8.90 15.45 -8.22
CA GLU A 371 -9.93 16.06 -7.36
C GLU A 371 -10.17 15.30 -6.06
N ASN A 372 -9.26 14.39 -5.68
CA ASN A 372 -9.43 13.55 -4.50
C ASN A 372 -8.97 14.26 -3.22
N TRP A 373 -9.88 14.98 -2.59
CA TRP A 373 -9.70 15.65 -1.29
C TRP A 373 -10.31 14.86 -0.13
N ILE A 374 -10.82 13.64 -0.36
CA ILE A 374 -11.68 12.96 0.60
C ILE A 374 -10.97 12.60 1.91
N ALA A 375 -9.70 12.21 1.83
CA ALA A 375 -8.92 11.87 3.02
C ALA A 375 -8.70 13.10 3.91
N GLU A 376 -8.30 14.22 3.33
CA GLU A 376 -8.13 15.48 4.04
C GLU A 376 -9.44 15.97 4.64
N ARG A 377 -10.53 16.00 3.86
CA ARG A 377 -11.85 16.40 4.34
C ARG A 377 -12.31 15.52 5.50
N TYR A 378 -12.18 14.21 5.38
CA TYR A 378 -12.52 13.28 6.45
C TYR A 378 -11.72 13.55 7.73
N GLY A 379 -10.41 13.75 7.62
CA GLY A 379 -9.59 14.11 8.77
C GLY A 379 -10.01 15.45 9.41
N ARG A 380 -10.34 16.47 8.60
CA ARG A 380 -10.86 17.75 9.09
C ARG A 380 -12.23 17.61 9.77
N ASP A 381 -13.13 16.79 9.22
CA ASP A 381 -14.45 16.52 9.81
C ASP A 381 -14.31 15.80 11.16
N LEU A 382 -13.36 14.85 11.29
CA LEU A 382 -13.07 14.20 12.57
C LEU A 382 -12.57 15.17 13.63
N LEU A 383 -11.85 16.23 13.25
CA LEU A 383 -11.28 17.23 14.16
C LEU A 383 -12.23 18.41 14.45
N ALA A 384 -13.18 18.70 13.55
CA ALA A 384 -13.98 19.91 13.59
C ALA A 384 -14.83 20.05 14.86
N ASP A 385 -15.52 18.99 15.25
CA ASP A 385 -16.48 18.99 16.37
C ASP A 385 -15.84 18.69 17.74
N LEU A 386 -14.52 18.54 17.80
CA LEU A 386 -13.83 18.26 19.05
C LEU A 386 -13.72 19.52 19.90
N PRO A 387 -14.05 19.45 21.21
CA PRO A 387 -13.79 20.54 22.14
C PRO A 387 -12.29 20.88 22.20
N ALA A 388 -11.96 22.05 22.73
CA ALA A 388 -10.58 22.40 23.02
C ALA A 388 -9.96 21.40 24.00
N ASP A 389 -8.67 21.09 23.79
CA ASP A 389 -7.89 20.16 24.61
C ASP A 389 -8.45 18.71 24.67
N ALA A 390 -9.24 18.32 23.67
CA ALA A 390 -9.76 16.97 23.58
C ALA A 390 -8.65 15.92 23.36
N VAL A 391 -8.97 14.68 23.73
CA VAL A 391 -8.15 13.51 23.39
C VAL A 391 -8.92 12.69 22.37
N LEU A 392 -8.29 12.36 21.25
CA LEU A 392 -8.84 11.50 20.20
C LEU A 392 -8.04 10.22 20.09
N ILE A 393 -8.70 9.08 20.31
CA ILE A 393 -8.13 7.75 20.14
C ILE A 393 -8.71 7.13 18.85
N VAL A 394 -7.84 6.89 17.88
CA VAL A 394 -8.20 6.25 16.61
C VAL A 394 -7.69 4.81 16.54
N GLU A 395 -8.14 4.05 15.56
CA GLU A 395 -7.64 2.73 15.21
C GLU A 395 -7.51 2.62 13.69
N GLY A 396 -6.32 2.22 13.25
CA GLY A 396 -6.02 1.97 11.84
C GLY A 396 -5.36 3.15 11.15
N ASP A 397 -4.61 2.80 10.12
CA ASP A 397 -3.69 3.68 9.44
C ASP A 397 -4.42 4.76 8.62
N ASP A 398 -5.60 4.43 8.07
CA ASP A 398 -6.38 5.31 7.20
C ASP A 398 -6.76 6.66 7.85
N ALA A 399 -7.11 6.64 9.14
CA ALA A 399 -7.42 7.86 9.87
C ALA A 399 -6.20 8.43 10.59
N ALA A 400 -5.37 7.55 11.20
CA ALA A 400 -4.26 7.97 12.05
C ALA A 400 -3.23 8.81 11.27
N PHE A 401 -2.81 8.37 10.09
CA PHE A 401 -1.78 9.07 9.31
C PHE A 401 -2.30 10.33 8.62
N VAL A 402 -3.57 10.37 8.25
CA VAL A 402 -4.21 11.59 7.74
C VAL A 402 -4.30 12.65 8.85
N LEU A 403 -4.71 12.24 10.05
CA LEU A 403 -4.81 13.14 11.21
C LEU A 403 -3.43 13.62 11.67
N ASP A 404 -2.42 12.75 11.70
CA ASP A 404 -1.04 13.14 12.03
C ASP A 404 -0.51 14.16 11.02
N TYR A 405 -0.72 13.94 9.72
CA TYR A 405 -0.36 14.89 8.67
C TYR A 405 -1.04 16.26 8.91
N LEU A 406 -2.34 16.28 9.13
CA LEU A 406 -3.09 17.52 9.37
C LEU A 406 -2.61 18.27 10.62
N GLN A 407 -2.33 17.56 11.71
CA GLN A 407 -1.85 18.20 12.94
C GLN A 407 -0.37 18.60 12.84
N ARG A 408 0.48 17.69 12.38
CA ARG A 408 1.94 17.88 12.38
C ARG A 408 2.39 18.85 11.30
N ILE A 409 1.87 18.73 10.09
CA ILE A 409 2.32 19.51 8.93
C ILE A 409 1.42 20.73 8.73
N GLU A 410 0.10 20.55 8.66
CA GLU A 410 -0.83 21.64 8.39
C GLU A 410 -1.25 22.43 9.65
N LYS A 411 -0.82 22.00 10.84
CA LYS A 411 -1.11 22.64 12.12
C LYS A 411 -2.63 22.77 12.40
N VAL A 412 -3.44 21.83 11.91
CA VAL A 412 -4.88 21.79 12.18
C VAL A 412 -5.12 21.20 13.55
N ARG A 413 -5.76 21.94 14.44
CA ARG A 413 -6.13 21.52 15.81
C ARG A 413 -4.97 20.92 16.60
N PRO A 414 -3.83 21.63 16.74
CA PRO A 414 -2.68 21.15 17.52
C PRO A 414 -2.97 21.03 19.03
N ASP A 415 -4.11 21.56 19.48
CA ASP A 415 -4.63 21.44 20.85
C ASP A 415 -5.15 20.04 21.16
N VAL A 416 -5.53 19.25 20.15
CA VAL A 416 -6.08 17.89 20.33
C VAL A 416 -4.95 16.88 20.47
N SER A 417 -4.96 16.06 21.52
CA SER A 417 -4.01 14.95 21.67
C SER A 417 -4.49 13.74 20.86
N LEU A 418 -3.70 13.29 19.91
CA LEU A 418 -4.02 12.17 19.03
C LEU A 418 -3.27 10.90 19.45
N TYR A 419 -3.98 9.77 19.57
CA TYR A 419 -3.40 8.45 19.80
C TYR A 419 -3.96 7.42 18.82
N ASN A 420 -3.11 6.50 18.37
CA ASN A 420 -3.51 5.33 17.58
C ASN A 420 -3.40 4.06 18.44
N ARG A 421 -4.53 3.43 18.76
CA ARG A 421 -4.58 2.28 19.68
C ARG A 421 -3.87 1.03 19.15
N VAL A 422 -3.75 0.87 17.86
CA VAL A 422 -3.17 -0.33 17.22
C VAL A 422 -1.93 -0.04 16.40
N GLY A 423 -1.60 1.22 16.21
CA GLY A 423 -0.46 1.67 15.41
C GLY A 423 0.70 2.11 16.30
N ARG A 424 1.91 1.77 15.90
CA ARG A 424 3.13 2.29 16.50
C ARG A 424 3.30 3.78 16.11
N GLY A 425 4.17 4.51 16.80
CA GLY A 425 4.44 5.93 16.53
C GLY A 425 3.47 6.93 17.18
N MET A 426 2.26 6.52 17.52
CA MET A 426 1.25 7.35 18.20
C MET A 426 0.47 6.56 19.26
N ASP A 427 1.00 5.43 19.76
CA ASP A 427 0.31 4.57 20.72
C ASP A 427 0.29 5.19 22.13
N LEU A 428 -0.64 4.71 22.94
CA LEU A 428 -0.66 4.93 24.40
C LEU A 428 0.42 4.13 25.14
N LEU A 429 1.03 3.14 24.52
CA LEU A 429 2.11 2.35 25.10
C LEU A 429 3.47 3.01 24.86
N ASP A 430 4.35 2.88 25.87
CA ASP A 430 5.76 3.19 25.68
C ASP A 430 6.43 2.11 24.81
N TRP A 431 7.59 2.43 24.25
CA TRP A 431 8.25 1.56 23.29
C TRP A 431 8.51 0.14 23.80
N ASP A 432 9.08 0.03 25.00
CA ASP A 432 9.42 -1.23 25.65
C ASP A 432 8.19 -2.08 26.03
N GLU A 433 7.03 -1.46 26.16
CA GLU A 433 5.77 -2.15 26.46
C GLU A 433 5.18 -2.89 25.25
N HIS A 434 5.64 -2.59 24.03
CA HIS A 434 5.25 -3.33 22.83
C HIS A 434 5.80 -4.76 22.77
N ASP A 435 6.85 -5.06 23.53
CA ASP A 435 7.42 -6.41 23.66
C ASP A 435 6.69 -7.28 24.69
N LEU A 436 5.78 -6.70 25.46
CA LEU A 436 4.95 -7.42 26.41
C LEU A 436 3.93 -8.34 25.71
N PRO A 437 3.46 -9.40 26.37
CA PRO A 437 2.39 -10.23 25.85
C PRO A 437 1.13 -9.41 25.50
N PRO A 438 0.37 -9.74 24.43
CA PRO A 438 -0.78 -8.95 23.98
C PRO A 438 -1.84 -8.70 25.07
N ARG A 439 -1.99 -9.62 26.03
CA ARG A 439 -2.90 -9.44 27.17
C ARG A 439 -2.42 -8.33 28.12
N GLU A 440 -1.13 -8.20 28.34
CA GLU A 440 -0.55 -7.14 29.18
C GLU A 440 -0.60 -5.79 28.49
N GLN A 441 -0.25 -5.74 27.21
CA GLN A 441 -0.45 -4.53 26.40
C GLN A 441 -1.89 -4.03 26.49
N GLY A 442 -2.87 -4.92 26.33
CA GLY A 442 -4.29 -4.58 26.45
C GLY A 442 -4.68 -4.05 27.84
N ARG A 443 -4.06 -4.58 28.91
CA ARG A 443 -4.28 -4.06 30.28
C ARG A 443 -3.68 -2.67 30.46
N LEU A 444 -2.48 -2.45 29.96
CA LEU A 444 -1.80 -1.15 30.04
C LEU A 444 -2.57 -0.06 29.28
N ARG A 445 -2.96 -0.36 28.03
CA ARG A 445 -3.80 0.58 27.25
C ARG A 445 -5.09 0.92 28.00
N LYS A 446 -5.80 -0.10 28.48
CA LYS A 446 -7.03 0.14 29.28
C LYS A 446 -6.77 1.01 30.51
N ARG A 447 -5.65 0.81 31.23
CA ARG A 447 -5.29 1.63 32.39
C ARG A 447 -5.07 3.09 31.99
N ARG A 448 -4.24 3.33 30.96
CA ARG A 448 -3.93 4.69 30.46
C ARG A 448 -5.17 5.40 29.90
N GLU A 449 -6.02 4.69 29.16
CA GLU A 449 -7.33 5.23 28.74
C GLU A 449 -8.20 5.60 29.95
N GLY A 450 -8.18 4.80 31.01
CA GLY A 450 -8.87 5.11 32.27
C GLY A 450 -8.30 6.33 33.00
N GLU A 451 -7.00 6.53 32.97
CA GLU A 451 -6.31 7.72 33.51
C GLU A 451 -6.70 8.98 32.70
N LEU A 452 -6.70 8.88 31.36
CA LEU A 452 -7.19 9.95 30.47
C LEU A 452 -8.66 10.29 30.74
N ALA A 453 -9.52 9.28 30.94
CA ALA A 453 -10.93 9.53 31.25
C ALA A 453 -11.11 10.25 32.59
N ARG A 454 -10.28 9.96 33.61
CA ARG A 454 -10.32 10.64 34.91
C ARG A 454 -9.66 12.02 34.91
N SER A 455 -8.87 12.36 33.92
CA SER A 455 -8.21 13.69 33.83
C SER A 455 -9.19 14.85 33.62
N GLY A 456 -10.44 14.56 33.29
CA GLY A 456 -11.45 15.55 32.97
C GLY A 456 -11.38 16.09 31.55
N ARG A 457 -10.39 15.69 30.76
CA ARG A 457 -10.30 16.05 29.34
C ARG A 457 -11.38 15.33 28.53
N PRO A 458 -12.02 15.98 27.54
CA PRO A 458 -12.98 15.33 26.65
C PRO A 458 -12.34 14.21 25.86
N LEU A 459 -12.81 12.96 26.00
CA LEU A 459 -12.21 11.77 25.40
C LEU A 459 -13.12 11.20 24.31
N PHE A 460 -12.58 11.10 23.10
CA PHE A 460 -13.25 10.64 21.90
C PHE A 460 -12.55 9.46 21.26
N TYR A 461 -13.33 8.63 20.57
CA TYR A 461 -12.85 7.42 19.89
C TYR A 461 -13.45 7.31 18.50
N LEU A 462 -12.62 6.88 17.55
CA LEU A 462 -13.11 6.50 16.22
C LEU A 462 -13.80 5.13 16.25
N VAL A 463 -13.26 4.18 17.03
CA VAL A 463 -13.79 2.82 17.18
C VAL A 463 -14.04 2.53 18.67
N PRO A 464 -15.31 2.32 19.08
CA PRO A 464 -15.62 1.97 20.45
C PRO A 464 -15.27 0.51 20.73
N ARG A 465 -14.61 0.27 21.85
CA ARG A 465 -14.37 -1.06 22.40
C ARG A 465 -15.07 -1.20 23.76
N ARG A 466 -14.60 -2.05 24.65
CA ARG A 466 -15.08 -2.07 26.03
C ARG A 466 -14.62 -0.80 26.74
N ALA A 467 -15.55 -0.10 27.41
CA ALA A 467 -15.25 1.09 28.19
C ALA A 467 -14.10 0.82 29.19
N PRO A 468 -13.13 1.75 29.33
CA PRO A 468 -11.98 1.58 30.22
C PRO A 468 -12.36 1.63 31.69
N LEU A 469 -13.43 2.31 32.04
CA LEU A 469 -13.95 2.47 33.40
C LEU A 469 -15.36 1.88 33.54
N ASP A 470 -15.62 1.26 34.67
CA ASP A 470 -16.97 0.81 35.03
C ASP A 470 -17.87 2.04 35.27
N GLY A 471 -19.14 1.97 34.82
CA GLY A 471 -20.08 3.08 34.87
C GLY A 471 -19.85 4.15 33.77
N TRP A 472 -19.01 3.87 32.78
CA TRP A 472 -18.82 4.72 31.62
C TRP A 472 -19.31 4.02 30.36
N GLU A 473 -19.75 4.81 29.37
CA GLU A 473 -20.27 4.34 28.09
C GLU A 473 -19.76 5.15 26.92
N PHE A 474 -19.79 4.53 25.74
CA PHE A 474 -19.53 5.20 24.46
C PHE A 474 -20.83 5.71 23.86
N THR A 475 -20.87 6.98 23.56
CA THR A 475 -22.02 7.66 23.02
C THR A 475 -21.66 8.24 21.63
N PRO A 476 -22.38 7.87 20.55
CA PRO A 476 -22.16 8.47 19.24
C PRO A 476 -22.32 9.98 19.29
N LYS A 477 -21.37 10.70 18.68
CA LYS A 477 -21.41 12.14 18.50
C LYS A 477 -20.75 12.48 17.16
N GLY A 478 -21.54 12.79 16.14
CA GLY A 478 -21.04 13.00 14.79
C GLY A 478 -20.33 11.75 14.26
N LEU A 479 -19.12 11.90 13.75
CA LEU A 479 -18.29 10.81 13.22
C LEU A 479 -17.52 10.02 14.29
N LEU A 480 -17.66 10.39 15.57
CA LEU A 480 -16.89 9.83 16.67
C LEU A 480 -17.79 9.29 17.79
N TYR A 481 -17.20 8.59 18.73
CA TYR A 481 -17.83 8.20 19.98
C TYR A 481 -17.20 8.98 21.13
N ARG A 482 -18.02 9.67 21.92
CA ARG A 482 -17.59 10.28 23.18
C ARG A 482 -17.63 9.25 24.28
N LEU A 483 -16.59 9.16 25.09
CA LEU A 483 -16.61 8.40 26.34
C LEU A 483 -17.11 9.31 27.46
N GLN A 484 -18.15 8.87 28.17
CA GLN A 484 -18.77 9.63 29.27
C GLN A 484 -19.33 8.71 30.33
N PRO A 485 -19.54 9.19 31.57
CA PRO A 485 -20.30 8.44 32.58
C PRO A 485 -21.70 8.09 32.08
N VAL A 486 -22.18 6.90 32.45
CA VAL A 486 -23.56 6.48 32.15
C VAL A 486 -24.53 7.48 32.77
N SER A 487 -25.34 8.12 31.93
CA SER A 487 -26.33 9.11 32.37
C SER A 487 -27.69 8.46 32.52
N THR A 488 -28.38 8.75 33.63
CA THR A 488 -29.78 8.37 33.86
C THR A 488 -30.76 9.13 32.96
N ASN A 489 -30.29 10.21 32.32
CA ASN A 489 -31.08 11.02 31.39
C ASN A 489 -30.29 11.24 30.10
N PRO A 490 -30.32 10.30 29.14
CA PRO A 490 -29.59 10.46 27.91
C PRO A 490 -30.09 11.68 27.14
N ALA A 491 -29.16 12.59 26.81
CA ALA A 491 -29.50 13.73 25.96
C ALA A 491 -29.95 13.20 24.58
N THR A 492 -31.20 13.43 24.23
CA THR A 492 -31.87 13.03 22.98
C THR A 492 -31.67 14.06 21.86
N GLY A 493 -30.47 14.63 21.72
CA GLY A 493 -30.17 15.53 20.63
C GLY A 493 -29.83 14.76 19.36
N GLN A 494 -30.52 15.03 18.25
CA GLN A 494 -30.07 14.59 16.93
C GLN A 494 -28.76 15.31 16.62
N VAL A 495 -27.65 14.54 16.49
CA VAL A 495 -26.42 15.04 15.93
C VAL A 495 -26.46 14.75 14.42
N GLN A 496 -26.62 15.81 13.64
CA GLN A 496 -26.63 15.72 12.19
C GLN A 496 -25.19 15.59 11.68
N ILE A 497 -24.89 14.51 10.96
CA ILE A 497 -23.60 14.35 10.26
C ILE A 497 -23.72 15.06 8.93
N GLU A 498 -22.74 15.90 8.60
CA GLU A 498 -22.65 16.48 7.28
C GLU A 498 -22.26 15.40 6.25
N MET A 499 -23.23 14.95 5.45
CA MET A 499 -23.06 13.86 4.50
C MET A 499 -22.47 14.32 3.15
N ALA A 500 -22.29 15.62 2.93
CA ALA A 500 -21.79 16.16 1.66
C ALA A 500 -20.45 15.54 1.25
N ASN A 501 -19.53 15.34 2.21
CA ASN A 501 -18.25 14.70 1.98
C ASN A 501 -18.32 13.19 1.71
N ALA A 502 -19.39 12.52 2.15
CA ALA A 502 -19.64 11.11 1.86
C ALA A 502 -20.21 10.87 0.46
N MET A 503 -20.78 11.90 -0.17
CA MET A 503 -21.53 11.81 -1.43
C MET A 503 -20.89 12.59 -2.59
N VAL A 504 -19.56 12.74 -2.58
CA VAL A 504 -18.85 13.41 -3.68
C VAL A 504 -19.08 12.63 -4.97
N GLU A 505 -19.76 13.26 -5.93
CA GLU A 505 -20.01 12.71 -7.27
C GLU A 505 -18.77 12.89 -8.16
N GLY A 506 -18.62 11.99 -9.14
CA GLY A 506 -17.56 12.07 -10.15
C GLY A 506 -16.18 11.56 -9.71
N LEU A 507 -15.96 11.31 -8.43
CA LEU A 507 -14.71 10.75 -7.92
C LEU A 507 -14.68 9.23 -8.13
N PHE A 508 -13.59 8.70 -8.69
CA PHE A 508 -13.38 7.26 -8.68
C PHE A 508 -13.28 6.75 -7.24
N ARG A 509 -14.14 5.79 -6.91
CA ARG A 509 -14.22 5.22 -5.56
C ARG A 509 -13.41 3.93 -5.50
N ASP A 510 -12.12 4.02 -5.24
CA ASP A 510 -11.32 2.86 -4.88
C ASP A 510 -11.74 2.31 -3.50
N ALA A 511 -11.16 1.17 -3.11
CA ALA A 511 -11.52 0.50 -1.86
C ALA A 511 -11.34 1.41 -0.62
N TRP A 512 -10.36 2.28 -0.64
CA TRP A 512 -10.02 3.17 0.47
C TRP A 512 -10.99 4.35 0.57
N VAL A 513 -11.31 4.99 -0.56
CA VAL A 513 -12.33 6.04 -0.64
C VAL A 513 -13.68 5.47 -0.22
N ARG A 514 -14.06 4.29 -0.72
CA ARG A 514 -15.30 3.62 -0.32
C ARG A 514 -15.36 3.35 1.17
N LYS A 515 -14.25 2.97 1.80
CA LYS A 515 -14.16 2.73 3.24
C LYS A 515 -14.42 4.01 4.04
N ILE A 516 -13.82 5.15 3.64
CA ILE A 516 -14.13 6.45 4.27
C ILE A 516 -15.61 6.79 4.13
N GLN A 517 -16.16 6.71 2.91
CA GLN A 517 -17.57 7.03 2.67
C GLN A 517 -18.50 6.11 3.48
N SER A 518 -18.14 4.83 3.60
CA SER A 518 -18.89 3.89 4.43
C SER A 518 -18.87 4.26 5.93
N ASN A 519 -17.78 4.86 6.42
CA ASN A 519 -17.71 5.32 7.82
C ASN A 519 -18.72 6.44 8.11
N TYR A 520 -18.93 7.38 7.16
CA TYR A 520 -19.99 8.39 7.31
C TYR A 520 -21.38 7.75 7.45
N TRP A 521 -21.73 6.82 6.56
CA TRP A 521 -23.00 6.11 6.62
C TRP A 521 -23.15 5.25 7.87
N PHE A 522 -22.08 4.58 8.29
CA PHE A 522 -22.11 3.76 9.50
C PHE A 522 -22.36 4.62 10.74
N MET A 523 -21.67 5.77 10.86
CA MET A 523 -21.85 6.68 11.97
C MET A 523 -23.21 7.42 11.94
N ALA A 524 -23.76 7.69 10.75
CA ALA A 524 -25.13 8.16 10.60
C ALA A 524 -26.11 7.13 11.22
N GLY A 525 -25.93 5.84 10.91
CA GLY A 525 -26.69 4.76 11.52
C GLY A 525 -26.57 4.70 13.05
N GLU A 526 -25.37 4.92 13.60
CA GLU A 526 -25.16 4.95 15.06
C GLU A 526 -25.91 6.13 15.73
N ASN A 527 -25.85 7.31 15.12
CA ASN A 527 -26.55 8.48 15.64
C ASN A 527 -28.09 8.35 15.54
N LEU A 528 -28.60 7.80 14.42
CA LEU A 528 -30.03 7.52 14.24
C LEU A 528 -30.54 6.47 15.25
N MET A 529 -29.76 5.39 15.45
CA MET A 529 -30.10 4.37 16.46
C MET A 529 -30.21 4.97 17.86
N ARG A 530 -29.29 5.86 18.21
CA ARG A 530 -29.34 6.57 19.50
C ARG A 530 -30.54 7.51 19.61
N ALA A 531 -30.92 8.16 18.52
CA ALA A 531 -32.09 9.03 18.45
C ALA A 531 -33.43 8.26 18.49
N GLY A 532 -33.40 6.91 18.48
CA GLY A 532 -34.60 6.04 18.49
C GLY A 532 -35.12 5.70 17.08
N ASP A 533 -34.50 6.21 16.01
CA ASP A 533 -34.87 5.88 14.64
C ASP A 533 -34.14 4.59 14.18
N ALA A 534 -34.66 3.45 14.62
CA ALA A 534 -34.11 2.14 14.24
C ALA A 534 -34.25 1.83 12.75
N THR A 535 -35.28 2.36 12.08
CA THR A 535 -35.52 2.13 10.65
C THR A 535 -34.50 2.88 9.81
N GLY A 536 -34.33 4.17 10.10
CA GLY A 536 -33.28 4.98 9.44
C GLY A 536 -31.87 4.45 9.70
N ALA A 537 -31.61 4.00 10.93
CA ALA A 537 -30.30 3.40 11.28
C ALA A 537 -30.00 2.14 10.47
N ILE A 538 -30.96 1.22 10.31
CA ILE A 538 -30.81 0.02 9.50
C ILE A 538 -30.53 0.38 8.03
N ALA A 539 -31.27 1.34 7.47
CA ALA A 539 -31.05 1.81 6.11
C ALA A 539 -29.63 2.41 5.92
N ALA A 540 -29.16 3.18 6.90
CA ALA A 540 -27.80 3.75 6.88
C ALA A 540 -26.71 2.65 6.97
N TYR A 541 -26.88 1.61 7.79
CA TYR A 541 -25.95 0.47 7.82
C TYR A 541 -25.93 -0.32 6.51
N GLN A 542 -27.09 -0.52 5.86
CA GLN A 542 -27.17 -1.14 4.53
C GLN A 542 -26.41 -0.31 3.50
N GLN A 543 -26.58 1.01 3.54
CA GLN A 543 -25.86 1.92 2.66
C GLN A 543 -24.34 1.86 2.90
N ALA A 544 -23.89 1.83 4.15
CA ALA A 544 -22.47 1.63 4.48
C ALA A 544 -21.90 0.36 3.85
N ALA A 545 -22.63 -0.77 3.97
CA ALA A 545 -22.23 -2.04 3.39
C ALA A 545 -22.29 -2.05 1.85
N SER A 546 -23.21 -1.32 1.24
CA SER A 546 -23.31 -1.24 -0.23
C SER A 546 -22.19 -0.40 -0.83
N VAL A 547 -21.80 0.68 -0.16
CA VAL A 547 -20.69 1.56 -0.59
C VAL A 547 -19.36 0.82 -0.50
N ALA A 548 -19.04 0.21 0.64
CA ALA A 548 -17.80 -0.56 0.84
C ALA A 548 -18.05 -2.07 0.74
N TYR A 549 -18.59 -2.50 -0.39
CA TYR A 549 -18.98 -3.89 -0.64
C TYR A 549 -17.82 -4.89 -0.57
N ASP A 550 -16.61 -4.43 -0.81
CA ASP A 550 -15.36 -5.17 -0.82
C ASP A 550 -14.53 -5.00 0.47
N SER A 551 -15.07 -4.30 1.47
CA SER A 551 -14.43 -4.15 2.78
C SER A 551 -14.92 -5.22 3.76
N ARG A 552 -14.06 -6.17 4.11
CA ARG A 552 -14.33 -7.17 5.15
C ARG A 552 -14.77 -6.51 6.46
N THR A 553 -14.04 -5.47 6.89
CA THR A 553 -14.29 -4.78 8.17
C THR A 553 -15.67 -4.12 8.19
N THR A 554 -16.04 -3.44 7.11
CA THR A 554 -17.38 -2.82 7.01
C THR A 554 -18.46 -3.88 7.03
N ARG A 555 -18.36 -4.94 6.21
CA ARG A 555 -19.32 -6.05 6.18
C ARG A 555 -19.49 -6.68 7.54
N PHE A 556 -18.39 -6.95 8.25
CA PHE A 556 -18.43 -7.55 9.59
C PHE A 556 -19.07 -6.63 10.62
N ASN A 557 -18.72 -5.33 10.63
CA ASN A 557 -19.29 -4.37 11.56
C ASN A 557 -20.80 -4.19 11.34
N VAL A 558 -21.25 -4.13 10.10
CA VAL A 558 -22.67 -4.08 9.74
C VAL A 558 -23.38 -5.37 10.19
N ALA A 559 -22.79 -6.55 9.95
CA ALA A 559 -23.33 -7.82 10.45
C ALA A 559 -23.56 -7.83 11.97
N LEU A 560 -22.60 -7.28 12.73
CA LEU A 560 -22.74 -7.13 14.18
C LEU A 560 -23.91 -6.21 14.58
N LYS A 561 -24.14 -5.12 13.82
CA LYS A 561 -25.28 -4.21 14.08
C LYS A 561 -26.61 -4.89 13.78
N PHE A 562 -26.72 -5.61 12.67
CA PHE A 562 -27.93 -6.40 12.37
C PHE A 562 -28.17 -7.50 13.40
N TYR A 563 -27.13 -8.21 13.85
CA TYR A 563 -27.23 -9.23 14.89
C TYR A 563 -27.75 -8.66 16.21
N LYS A 564 -27.23 -7.49 16.64
CA LYS A 564 -27.69 -6.78 17.85
C LYS A 564 -29.14 -6.34 17.75
N ASN A 565 -29.59 -5.96 16.56
CA ASN A 565 -30.98 -5.55 16.28
C ASN A 565 -31.90 -6.72 15.89
N ASN A 566 -31.49 -7.96 16.16
CA ASN A 566 -32.25 -9.20 15.88
C ASN A 566 -32.64 -9.41 14.42
N LYS A 567 -31.94 -8.78 13.46
CA LYS A 567 -32.07 -8.97 12.01
C LYS A 567 -31.13 -10.10 11.57
N LEU A 568 -31.48 -11.34 11.93
CA LEU A 568 -30.56 -12.48 11.85
C LEU A 568 -30.19 -12.88 10.41
N GLU A 569 -31.11 -12.74 9.44
CA GLU A 569 -30.86 -13.07 8.04
C GLU A 569 -29.90 -12.05 7.41
N ASP A 570 -30.13 -10.76 7.61
CA ASP A 570 -29.23 -9.70 7.15
C ASP A 570 -27.85 -9.81 7.82
N ALA A 571 -27.81 -10.12 9.10
CA ALA A 571 -26.56 -10.36 9.84
C ALA A 571 -25.76 -11.52 9.23
N MET A 572 -26.45 -12.63 8.86
CA MET A 572 -25.83 -13.79 8.21
C MET A 572 -25.26 -13.42 6.84
N LEU A 573 -26.05 -12.72 6.00
CA LEU A 573 -25.65 -12.26 4.68
C LEU A 573 -24.33 -11.47 4.72
N HIS A 574 -24.25 -10.47 5.62
CA HIS A 574 -23.06 -9.64 5.73
C HIS A 574 -21.87 -10.36 6.39
N ALA A 575 -22.11 -11.29 7.33
CA ALA A 575 -21.05 -12.11 7.91
C ALA A 575 -20.44 -13.07 6.89
N GLN A 576 -21.28 -13.68 6.02
CA GLN A 576 -20.84 -14.51 4.89
C GLN A 576 -20.02 -13.69 3.90
N ALA A 577 -20.50 -12.52 3.48
CA ALA A 577 -19.74 -11.63 2.60
C ALA A 577 -18.38 -11.24 3.20
N ALA A 578 -18.30 -10.99 4.50
CA ALA A 578 -17.02 -10.74 5.18
C ALA A 578 -16.06 -11.94 5.13
N ALA A 579 -16.59 -13.17 5.29
CA ALA A 579 -15.82 -14.40 5.19
C ALA A 579 -15.38 -14.73 3.75
N GLU A 580 -16.15 -14.33 2.74
CA GLU A 580 -15.79 -14.50 1.31
C GLU A 580 -14.65 -13.55 0.90
N ILE A 581 -14.63 -12.31 1.43
CA ILE A 581 -13.57 -11.34 1.16
C ILE A 581 -12.24 -11.82 1.74
N ASP A 582 -12.22 -12.25 3.00
CA ASP A 582 -11.04 -12.81 3.66
C ASP A 582 -11.40 -14.09 4.45
N PRO A 583 -11.29 -15.26 3.79
CA PRO A 583 -11.68 -16.55 4.39
C PRO A 583 -10.80 -17.02 5.56
N TRP A 584 -9.65 -16.34 5.77
CA TRP A 584 -8.64 -16.72 6.77
C TRP A 584 -8.81 -15.99 8.11
N LYS A 585 -9.88 -15.23 8.31
CA LYS A 585 -10.22 -14.57 9.58
C LYS A 585 -11.30 -15.33 10.33
N ALA A 586 -11.06 -15.59 11.61
CA ALA A 586 -11.95 -16.37 12.47
C ALA A 586 -13.24 -15.62 12.86
N ASP A 587 -13.20 -14.29 12.98
CA ASP A 587 -14.28 -13.46 13.50
C ASP A 587 -15.61 -13.56 12.73
N PRO A 588 -15.67 -13.60 11.37
CA PRO A 588 -16.94 -13.78 10.68
C PRO A 588 -17.59 -15.15 10.96
N TYR A 589 -16.77 -16.21 11.04
CA TYR A 589 -17.28 -17.56 11.33
C TYR A 589 -17.81 -17.67 12.76
N GLN A 590 -17.19 -16.98 13.73
CA GLN A 590 -17.70 -16.89 15.09
C GLN A 590 -19.06 -16.20 15.16
N LEU A 591 -19.20 -15.08 14.44
CA LEU A 591 -20.48 -14.36 14.38
C LEU A 591 -21.55 -15.22 13.71
N MET A 592 -21.26 -15.88 12.59
CA MET A 592 -22.20 -16.80 11.93
C MET A 592 -22.62 -17.94 12.87
N ALA A 593 -21.70 -18.48 13.66
CA ALA A 593 -22.02 -19.50 14.66
C ALA A 593 -22.97 -18.97 15.76
N HIS A 594 -22.76 -17.74 16.24
CA HIS A 594 -23.67 -17.09 17.19
C HIS A 594 -25.07 -16.88 16.58
N ILE A 595 -25.15 -16.46 15.32
CA ILE A 595 -26.40 -16.30 14.60
C ILE A 595 -27.13 -17.66 14.51
N ARG A 596 -26.43 -18.74 14.06
CA ARG A 596 -27.02 -20.10 13.95
C ARG A 596 -27.53 -20.65 15.28
N ARG A 597 -26.80 -20.40 16.38
CA ARG A 597 -27.30 -20.74 17.73
C ARG A 597 -28.60 -20.03 18.06
N LYS A 598 -28.68 -18.72 17.77
CA LYS A 598 -29.88 -17.92 18.03
C LYS A 598 -31.08 -18.38 17.18
N GLN A 599 -30.81 -18.98 16.01
CA GLN A 599 -31.81 -19.61 15.13
C GLN A 599 -32.15 -21.06 15.54
N GLY A 600 -31.55 -21.62 16.61
CA GLY A 600 -31.73 -23.02 17.03
C GLY A 600 -30.93 -24.06 16.22
N ARG A 601 -30.10 -23.63 15.26
CA ARG A 601 -29.32 -24.50 14.34
C ARG A 601 -27.97 -24.87 14.95
N ASN A 602 -28.01 -25.60 16.07
CA ASN A 602 -26.81 -25.89 16.88
C ASN A 602 -25.75 -26.77 16.18
N GLY A 603 -26.14 -27.61 15.21
CA GLY A 603 -25.22 -28.44 14.41
C GLY A 603 -24.30 -27.57 13.56
N GLU A 604 -24.89 -26.67 12.75
CA GLU A 604 -24.14 -25.74 11.91
C GLU A 604 -23.28 -24.76 12.73
N ALA A 605 -23.77 -24.33 13.89
CA ALA A 605 -23.00 -23.48 14.78
C ALA A 605 -21.72 -24.15 15.28
N ARG A 606 -21.74 -25.48 15.53
CA ARG A 606 -20.55 -26.25 15.93
C ARG A 606 -19.52 -26.35 14.81
N GLU A 607 -19.97 -26.59 13.58
CA GLU A 607 -19.11 -26.66 12.40
C GLU A 607 -18.40 -25.29 12.14
N LEU A 608 -19.16 -24.19 12.22
CA LEU A 608 -18.61 -22.84 12.07
C LEU A 608 -17.58 -22.50 13.17
N LEU A 609 -17.82 -22.93 14.42
CA LEU A 609 -16.85 -22.74 15.51
C LEU A 609 -15.60 -23.60 15.33
N LYS A 610 -15.74 -24.82 14.81
CA LYS A 610 -14.60 -25.67 14.45
C LYS A 610 -13.74 -24.96 13.40
N LYS A 611 -14.34 -24.47 12.31
CA LYS A 611 -13.64 -23.70 11.28
C LYS A 611 -12.96 -22.44 11.87
N ALA A 612 -13.64 -21.68 12.71
CA ALA A 612 -13.06 -20.53 13.38
C ALA A 612 -11.87 -20.89 14.31
N GLY A 613 -11.88 -22.08 14.88
CA GLY A 613 -10.78 -22.60 15.72
C GLY A 613 -9.55 -22.97 14.90
N GLU A 614 -9.74 -23.49 13.69
CA GLU A 614 -8.66 -23.86 12.75
C GLU A 614 -7.94 -22.62 12.17
N LEU A 615 -8.58 -21.44 12.22
CA LEU A 615 -8.05 -20.17 11.71
C LEU A 615 -7.35 -19.30 12.79
N ARG A 616 -7.27 -19.77 14.02
CA ARG A 616 -6.57 -19.12 15.15
C ARG A 616 -5.14 -19.60 15.27
#